data_577d6a97ff1a42a97d9145f122aa4ea8
#
_entry.id   577d6a97ff1a42a97d9145f122aa4ea8
#
_cell.length_a   1.000
_cell.length_b   1.000
_cell.length_c   1.000
_cell.angle_alpha   90.00
_cell.angle_beta   90.00
_cell.angle_gamma   90.00
#
_symmetry.space_group_name_H-M   'P 1'
#
loop_
_entity.id
_entity.type
_entity.pdbx_description
1 polymer ?
#
loop_
_entity_poly.entity_id
_entity_poly.type
_entity_poly.pdbx_seq_one_letter_code
_entity_poly.pdbx_strand_id
1 'polypeptide(L)'
;MKIHEEIEGHIGRTQAESEPWWPTPAHPGDDAPNVVVILLDDMGFAQLGCYGSDIDTPNIDRLASGGLRYTNFHVTPLCSPTRAALLTGRNHHEVGMRAVSNFSSGYPHMRGHITDHAATMAEVLRDEGYATFASGKWHLAAMEDASAAGPYDQWPCRRGFDRFYGFLEGETDQFHPELVYDNHAVEPPTSPEDGYHLTEDLVDHAQ
;
A
#
# COMPACT_ATOMS: atom_id res chain seq x y z
N MET A 1 14.86 11.78 6.84
CA MET A 1 16.22 11.50 6.33
C MET A 1 17.23 11.95 7.38
N LYS A 2 17.87 11.01 8.10
CA LYS A 2 18.95 11.33 9.05
C LYS A 2 20.14 11.83 8.24
N ILE A 3 20.51 13.10 8.36
CA ILE A 3 21.56 13.77 7.56
C ILE A 3 22.97 13.48 8.10
N HIS A 4 23.11 12.75 9.20
CA HIS A 4 24.40 12.35 9.78
C HIS A 4 24.34 10.88 10.22
N GLU A 5 24.67 9.98 9.31
CA GLU A 5 25.17 8.66 9.72
C GLU A 5 26.59 8.88 10.25
N GLU A 6 26.86 8.45 11.48
CA GLU A 6 28.23 8.39 11.99
C GLU A 6 29.00 7.41 11.12
N ILE A 7 30.04 7.89 10.44
CA ILE A 7 30.91 7.06 9.62
C ILE A 7 31.82 6.30 10.56
N GLU A 8 31.70 4.98 10.64
CA GLU A 8 32.58 4.11 11.42
C GLU A 8 33.91 3.84 10.72
N GLY A 9 34.07 4.23 9.46
CA GLY A 9 35.30 4.16 8.71
C GLY A 9 36.26 5.32 9.02
N HIS A 10 37.47 5.27 8.46
CA HIS A 10 38.47 6.31 8.60
C HIS A 10 38.83 6.92 7.25
N ILE A 11 38.81 8.25 7.17
CA ILE A 11 39.25 9.00 5.99
C ILE A 11 40.63 9.56 6.25
N GLY A 12 41.68 8.90 5.71
CA GLY A 12 43.08 9.35 5.75
C GLY A 12 43.40 10.36 4.65
N ARG A 13 44.67 10.79 4.57
CA ARG A 13 45.16 11.70 3.53
C ARG A 13 45.27 11.01 2.16
N THR A 14 45.44 9.69 2.15
CA THR A 14 45.53 8.87 0.94
C THR A 14 44.55 7.70 1.05
N GLN A 15 44.25 7.08 -0.09
CA GLN A 15 43.41 5.88 -0.13
C GLN A 15 44.00 4.74 0.70
N ALA A 16 45.31 4.61 0.71
CA ALA A 16 46.00 3.56 1.48
C ALA A 16 45.92 3.75 3.01
N GLU A 17 45.65 4.97 3.46
CA GLU A 17 45.46 5.33 4.88
C GLU A 17 43.97 5.36 5.27
N SER A 18 43.06 5.09 4.33
CA SER A 18 41.63 5.17 4.54
C SER A 18 41.02 3.80 4.71
N GLU A 19 40.04 3.69 5.62
CA GLU A 19 39.22 2.50 5.80
C GLU A 19 37.81 2.79 5.33
N PRO A 20 37.36 2.17 4.23
CA PRO A 20 35.98 2.34 3.74
C PRO A 20 34.99 1.70 4.72
N TRP A 21 33.84 2.34 4.88
CA TRP A 21 32.75 1.84 5.69
C TRP A 21 31.45 1.95 4.91
N TRP A 22 30.62 0.94 5.07
CA TRP A 22 29.30 0.87 4.45
C TRP A 22 28.26 0.64 5.55
N PRO A 23 27.20 1.45 5.63
CA PRO A 23 26.14 1.21 6.60
C PRO A 23 25.55 -0.18 6.40
N THR A 24 25.34 -0.90 7.49
CA THR A 24 24.65 -2.17 7.46
C THR A 24 23.17 -1.89 7.20
N PRO A 25 22.56 -2.44 6.13
CA PRO A 25 21.14 -2.29 5.91
C PRO A 25 20.32 -2.77 7.11
N ALA A 26 19.23 -2.08 7.42
CA ALA A 26 18.30 -2.56 8.42
C ALA A 26 17.78 -3.95 8.02
N HIS A 27 17.62 -4.84 8.99
CA HIS A 27 17.12 -6.19 8.80
C HIS A 27 16.10 -6.52 9.91
N PRO A 28 14.93 -7.04 9.59
CA PRO A 28 13.84 -7.23 10.57
C PRO A 28 14.12 -8.35 11.59
N GLY A 29 15.26 -9.03 11.46
CA GLY A 29 15.61 -10.21 12.26
C GLY A 29 15.13 -11.52 11.65
N ASP A 30 15.84 -12.61 11.95
CA ASP A 30 15.60 -13.92 11.32
C ASP A 30 14.24 -14.53 11.69
N ASP A 31 13.69 -14.17 12.86
CA ASP A 31 12.40 -14.67 13.36
C ASP A 31 11.23 -13.72 13.05
N ALA A 32 11.45 -12.65 12.31
CA ALA A 32 10.40 -11.68 12.00
C ALA A 32 9.35 -12.30 11.05
N PRO A 33 8.04 -12.20 11.37
CA PRO A 33 7.01 -12.80 10.54
C PRO A 33 6.78 -11.99 9.27
N ASN A 34 6.39 -12.66 8.19
CA ASN A 34 5.78 -12.00 7.04
C ASN A 34 4.39 -11.47 7.41
N VAL A 35 4.03 -10.29 6.91
CA VAL A 35 2.73 -9.66 7.14
C VAL A 35 2.02 -9.50 5.80
N VAL A 36 0.87 -10.17 5.65
CA VAL A 36 0.01 -10.04 4.48
C VAL A 36 -1.32 -9.44 4.90
N VAL A 37 -1.71 -8.33 4.28
CA VAL A 37 -3.00 -7.66 4.50
C VAL A 37 -3.81 -7.73 3.22
N ILE A 38 -4.95 -8.40 3.28
CA ILE A 38 -5.91 -8.48 2.16
C ILE A 38 -7.11 -7.61 2.52
N LEU A 39 -7.27 -6.50 1.80
CA LEU A 39 -8.38 -5.58 1.96
C LEU A 39 -9.36 -5.74 0.79
N LEU A 40 -10.52 -6.30 1.07
CA LEU A 40 -11.61 -6.46 0.10
C LEU A 40 -12.43 -5.17 0.04
N ASP A 41 -12.57 -4.60 -1.15
CA ASP A 41 -13.28 -3.34 -1.37
C ASP A 41 -14.78 -3.60 -1.57
N ASP A 42 -15.61 -2.73 -1.00
CA ASP A 42 -17.08 -2.81 -1.04
C ASP A 42 -17.67 -4.17 -0.60
N MET A 43 -16.93 -4.92 0.22
CA MET A 43 -17.36 -6.20 0.77
C MET A 43 -17.88 -6.06 2.21
N GLY A 44 -19.11 -6.45 2.42
CA GLY A 44 -19.75 -6.43 3.71
C GLY A 44 -19.48 -7.70 4.54
N PHE A 45 -19.68 -7.58 5.86
CA PHE A 45 -19.53 -8.68 6.82
C PHE A 45 -20.29 -9.96 6.43
N ALA A 46 -21.51 -9.82 5.89
CA ALA A 46 -22.38 -10.93 5.55
C ALA A 46 -22.05 -11.61 4.21
N GLN A 47 -20.97 -11.24 3.54
CA GLN A 47 -20.61 -11.79 2.22
C GLN A 47 -19.56 -12.90 2.27
N LEU A 48 -19.11 -13.29 3.47
CA LEU A 48 -18.16 -14.38 3.68
C LEU A 48 -18.83 -15.60 4.29
N GLY A 49 -18.52 -16.82 3.79
CA GLY A 49 -19.08 -18.06 4.28
C GLY A 49 -18.81 -18.30 5.77
N CYS A 50 -17.62 -17.94 6.27
CA CYS A 50 -17.26 -18.04 7.68
C CYS A 50 -18.10 -17.15 8.62
N TYR A 51 -18.88 -16.22 8.08
CA TYR A 51 -19.85 -15.39 8.81
C TYR A 51 -21.31 -15.70 8.42
N GLY A 52 -21.55 -16.80 7.69
CA GLY A 52 -22.87 -17.30 7.38
C GLY A 52 -23.45 -16.87 6.03
N SER A 53 -22.63 -16.43 5.11
CA SER A 53 -23.03 -16.17 3.73
C SER A 53 -23.29 -17.47 2.96
N ASP A 54 -24.23 -17.40 2.00
CA ASP A 54 -24.43 -18.43 0.98
C ASP A 54 -23.40 -18.36 -0.16
N ILE A 55 -22.52 -17.35 -0.15
CA ILE A 55 -21.44 -17.20 -1.11
C ILE A 55 -20.30 -18.15 -0.73
N ASP A 56 -19.86 -18.96 -1.67
CA ASP A 56 -18.73 -19.86 -1.47
C ASP A 56 -17.40 -19.08 -1.37
N THR A 57 -16.79 -19.08 -0.19
CA THR A 57 -15.48 -18.47 0.07
C THR A 57 -14.50 -19.45 0.70
N PRO A 58 -14.23 -20.63 0.07
CA PRO A 58 -13.59 -21.75 0.73
C PRO A 58 -12.17 -21.46 1.23
N ASN A 59 -11.41 -20.60 0.56
CA ASN A 59 -10.06 -20.25 0.97
C ASN A 59 -10.06 -19.30 2.18
N ILE A 60 -10.97 -18.33 2.20
CA ILE A 60 -11.14 -17.41 3.34
C ILE A 60 -11.70 -18.20 4.53
N ASP A 61 -12.65 -19.11 4.32
CA ASP A 61 -13.23 -19.95 5.36
C ASP A 61 -12.18 -20.88 5.98
N ARG A 62 -11.27 -21.43 5.16
CA ARG A 62 -10.14 -22.23 5.65
C ARG A 62 -9.19 -21.37 6.51
N LEU A 63 -8.87 -20.15 6.07
CA LEU A 63 -8.06 -19.22 6.85
C LEU A 63 -8.74 -18.88 8.18
N ALA A 64 -10.04 -18.58 8.15
CA ALA A 64 -10.85 -18.27 9.31
C ALA A 64 -10.94 -19.44 10.33
N SER A 65 -10.94 -20.68 9.84
CA SER A 65 -10.99 -21.87 10.70
C SER A 65 -9.69 -22.12 11.47
N GLY A 66 -8.56 -21.67 10.93
CA GLY A 66 -7.23 -21.75 11.55
C GLY A 66 -6.79 -20.50 12.30
N GLY A 67 -7.57 -19.43 12.29
CA GLY A 67 -7.20 -18.14 12.81
C GLY A 67 -8.25 -17.50 13.74
N LEU A 68 -8.08 -16.21 13.98
CA LEU A 68 -9.02 -15.42 14.78
C LEU A 68 -10.06 -14.78 13.85
N ARG A 69 -11.33 -14.87 14.27
CA ARG A 69 -12.44 -14.16 13.63
C ARG A 69 -12.94 -13.07 14.55
N TYR A 70 -12.87 -11.83 14.10
CA TYR A 70 -13.41 -10.69 14.82
C TYR A 70 -14.88 -10.49 14.46
N THR A 71 -15.76 -10.39 15.45
CA THR A 71 -17.19 -10.11 15.27
C THR A 71 -17.56 -8.66 15.59
N ASN A 72 -16.60 -7.89 16.06
CA ASN A 72 -16.75 -6.47 16.39
C ASN A 72 -15.58 -5.66 15.80
N PHE A 73 -15.34 -5.83 14.50
CA PHE A 73 -14.35 -5.07 13.75
C PHE A 73 -15.06 -4.10 12.83
N HIS A 74 -14.72 -2.83 12.93
CA HIS A 74 -15.38 -1.77 12.17
C HIS A 74 -14.38 -1.06 11.25
N VAL A 75 -14.88 -0.69 10.09
CA VAL A 75 -14.20 0.15 9.10
C VAL A 75 -15.04 1.41 8.86
N THR A 76 -14.50 2.40 8.17
CA THR A 76 -15.30 3.54 7.74
C THR A 76 -16.19 3.12 6.55
N PRO A 77 -17.28 3.83 6.27
CA PRO A 77 -18.17 3.49 5.16
C PRO A 77 -17.63 3.92 3.78
N LEU A 78 -16.37 4.30 3.70
CA LEU A 78 -15.72 4.80 2.46
C LEU A 78 -14.32 4.19 2.31
N CYS A 79 -13.90 3.97 1.07
CA CYS A 79 -12.64 3.34 0.69
C CYS A 79 -11.39 4.12 1.15
N SER A 80 -11.17 5.35 0.70
CA SER A 80 -9.97 6.12 1.08
C SER A 80 -9.83 6.35 2.58
N PRO A 81 -10.88 6.74 3.33
CA PRO A 81 -10.81 6.84 4.79
C PRO A 81 -10.42 5.53 5.48
N THR A 82 -10.98 4.39 5.05
CA THR A 82 -10.63 3.07 5.59
C THR A 82 -9.16 2.74 5.28
N ARG A 83 -8.71 2.96 4.04
CA ARG A 83 -7.32 2.71 3.61
C ARG A 83 -6.34 3.58 4.38
N ALA A 84 -6.64 4.86 4.55
CA ALA A 84 -5.82 5.78 5.34
C ALA A 84 -5.74 5.36 6.82
N ALA A 85 -6.86 4.99 7.43
CA ALA A 85 -6.88 4.51 8.82
C ALA A 85 -6.11 3.20 8.98
N LEU A 86 -6.27 2.24 8.05
CA LEU A 86 -5.53 0.98 8.05
C LEU A 86 -4.03 1.20 7.93
N LEU A 87 -3.59 1.99 6.95
CA LEU A 87 -2.17 2.20 6.70
C LEU A 87 -1.47 3.01 7.78
N THR A 88 -2.17 3.90 8.49
CA THR A 88 -1.55 4.79 9.48
C THR A 88 -1.81 4.40 10.93
N GLY A 89 -2.78 3.52 11.19
CA GLY A 89 -3.25 3.22 12.54
C GLY A 89 -3.92 4.40 13.24
N ARG A 90 -4.30 5.46 12.49
CA ARG A 90 -4.86 6.71 13.01
C ARG A 90 -6.27 6.94 12.49
N ASN A 91 -6.99 7.82 13.18
CA ASN A 91 -8.27 8.30 12.68
C ASN A 91 -8.05 9.03 11.34
N HIS A 92 -8.82 8.66 10.32
CA HIS A 92 -8.68 9.20 8.97
C HIS A 92 -8.85 10.73 8.88
N HIS A 93 -9.62 11.34 9.79
CA HIS A 93 -9.74 12.81 9.86
C HIS A 93 -8.42 13.48 10.24
N GLU A 94 -7.63 12.86 11.14
CA GLU A 94 -6.34 13.41 11.59
C GLU A 94 -5.27 13.33 10.51
N VAL A 95 -5.43 12.41 9.57
CA VAL A 95 -4.46 12.19 8.49
C VAL A 95 -4.89 12.79 7.15
N GLY A 96 -5.89 13.69 7.15
CA GLY A 96 -6.28 14.44 5.96
C GLY A 96 -7.30 13.74 5.05
N MET A 97 -7.87 12.62 5.49
CA MET A 97 -8.73 11.76 4.65
C MET A 97 -10.15 11.65 5.20
N ARG A 98 -10.85 12.79 5.33
CA ARG A 98 -12.24 12.83 5.76
C ARG A 98 -13.21 12.19 4.76
N ALA A 99 -12.92 12.32 3.48
CA ALA A 99 -13.70 11.77 2.37
C ALA A 99 -12.79 10.99 1.44
N VAL A 100 -13.29 10.49 0.33
CA VAL A 100 -12.49 9.85 -0.71
C VAL A 100 -11.51 10.85 -1.35
N SER A 101 -10.39 10.37 -1.85
CA SER A 101 -9.28 11.19 -2.36
C SER A 101 -9.70 12.16 -3.47
N ASN A 102 -10.72 11.79 -4.25
CA ASN A 102 -11.29 12.62 -5.32
C ASN A 102 -11.90 13.96 -4.81
N PHE A 103 -12.22 14.07 -3.52
CA PHE A 103 -12.81 15.27 -2.92
C PHE A 103 -11.80 16.09 -2.11
N SER A 104 -10.63 16.36 -2.68
CA SER A 104 -9.69 17.33 -2.09
C SER A 104 -10.32 18.73 -2.04
N SER A 105 -10.25 19.38 -0.91
CA SER A 105 -10.84 20.72 -0.71
C SER A 105 -9.86 21.73 -0.11
N GLY A 106 -8.60 21.35 0.09
CA GLY A 106 -7.57 22.20 0.70
C GLY A 106 -7.72 22.41 2.21
N TYR A 107 -8.81 21.96 2.85
CA TYR A 107 -8.93 21.99 4.31
C TYR A 107 -8.08 20.88 4.97
N PRO A 108 -7.58 21.10 6.21
CA PRO A 108 -6.66 20.15 6.85
C PRO A 108 -7.14 18.70 6.90
N HIS A 109 -8.46 18.47 7.03
CA HIS A 109 -9.05 17.13 7.11
C HIS A 109 -9.49 16.55 5.76
N MET A 110 -9.37 17.32 4.66
CA MET A 110 -9.80 16.92 3.32
C MET A 110 -8.72 17.27 2.30
N ARG A 111 -7.59 16.60 2.41
CA ARG A 111 -6.42 16.82 1.54
C ARG A 111 -6.42 15.89 0.31
N GLY A 112 -7.26 14.85 0.31
CA GLY A 112 -7.26 13.85 -0.74
C GLY A 112 -6.08 12.87 -0.69
N HIS A 113 -5.21 13.01 0.31
CA HIS A 113 -4.05 12.17 0.56
C HIS A 113 -3.72 12.09 2.04
N ILE A 114 -2.92 11.12 2.44
CA ILE A 114 -2.38 11.01 3.80
C ILE A 114 -1.32 12.11 3.98
N THR A 115 -1.51 12.96 4.99
CA THR A 115 -0.57 14.07 5.27
C THR A 115 0.79 13.57 5.77
N ASP A 116 1.84 14.37 5.56
CA ASP A 116 3.23 14.05 5.95
C ASP A 116 3.44 13.95 7.47
N HIS A 117 2.42 14.27 8.28
CA HIS A 117 2.45 14.11 9.73
C HIS A 117 2.15 12.68 10.20
N ALA A 118 1.82 11.78 9.28
CA ALA A 118 1.52 10.40 9.57
C ALA A 118 2.34 9.48 8.64
N ALA A 119 3.15 8.63 9.26
CA ALA A 119 3.78 7.53 8.54
C ALA A 119 2.77 6.42 8.25
N THR A 120 2.94 5.74 7.13
CA THR A 120 2.23 4.50 6.84
C THR A 120 2.93 3.31 7.50
N MET A 121 2.21 2.20 7.68
CA MET A 121 2.82 0.96 8.17
C MET A 121 3.94 0.47 7.23
N ALA A 122 3.83 0.73 5.93
CA ALA A 122 4.87 0.38 4.96
C ALA A 122 6.14 1.22 5.18
N GLU A 123 6.01 2.52 5.45
CA GLU A 123 7.17 3.37 5.82
C GLU A 123 7.85 2.87 7.08
N VAL A 124 7.08 2.53 8.12
CA VAL A 124 7.62 2.02 9.39
C VAL A 124 8.30 0.66 9.21
N LEU A 125 7.66 -0.28 8.52
CA LEU A 125 8.22 -1.62 8.30
C LEU A 125 9.46 -1.58 7.41
N ARG A 126 9.49 -0.73 6.40
CA ARG A 126 10.68 -0.54 5.55
C ARG A 126 11.86 0.02 6.34
N ASP A 127 11.64 0.96 7.26
CA ASP A 127 12.68 1.49 8.13
C ASP A 127 13.25 0.41 9.08
N GLU A 128 12.46 -0.63 9.38
CA GLU A 128 12.88 -1.83 10.13
C GLU A 128 13.48 -2.93 9.25
N GLY A 129 13.62 -2.67 7.94
CA GLY A 129 14.29 -3.58 6.99
C GLY A 129 13.38 -4.59 6.29
N TYR A 130 12.06 -4.47 6.42
CA TYR A 130 11.13 -5.28 5.62
C TYR A 130 11.12 -4.82 4.16
N ALA A 131 11.02 -5.76 3.24
CA ALA A 131 10.58 -5.48 1.88
C ALA A 131 9.05 -5.27 1.87
N THR A 132 8.61 -4.22 1.20
CA THR A 132 7.21 -3.75 1.27
C THR A 132 6.59 -3.69 -0.12
N PHE A 133 5.47 -4.39 -0.31
CA PHE A 133 4.81 -4.53 -1.60
C PHE A 133 3.33 -4.20 -1.48
N ALA A 134 2.75 -3.63 -2.54
CA ALA A 134 1.31 -3.45 -2.65
C ALA A 134 0.82 -3.84 -4.05
N SER A 135 -0.33 -4.53 -4.11
CA SER A 135 -1.04 -4.85 -5.34
C SER A 135 -2.50 -4.45 -5.22
N GLY A 136 -3.07 -3.85 -6.27
CA GLY A 136 -4.47 -3.47 -6.34
C GLY A 136 -4.75 -1.98 -6.25
N LYS A 137 -5.90 -1.63 -5.69
CA LYS A 137 -6.41 -0.26 -5.56
C LYS A 137 -5.61 0.55 -4.53
N TRP A 138 -5.15 1.75 -4.92
CA TRP A 138 -4.53 2.71 -4.01
C TRP A 138 -5.55 3.66 -3.37
N HIS A 139 -6.13 4.54 -4.14
CA HIS A 139 -7.16 5.53 -3.76
C HIS A 139 -6.78 6.45 -2.58
N LEU A 140 -5.50 6.84 -2.51
CA LEU A 140 -4.93 7.72 -1.47
C LEU A 140 -4.06 8.84 -2.06
N ALA A 141 -4.15 9.09 -3.36
CA ALA A 141 -3.63 10.26 -4.03
C ALA A 141 -4.79 11.15 -4.47
N ALA A 142 -4.65 12.47 -4.38
CA ALA A 142 -5.62 13.39 -4.93
C ALA A 142 -5.72 13.20 -6.46
N MET A 143 -6.89 13.46 -7.04
CA MET A 143 -7.14 13.23 -8.47
C MET A 143 -6.17 13.99 -9.38
N GLU A 144 -5.82 15.21 -8.98
CA GLU A 144 -4.84 16.05 -9.67
C GLU A 144 -3.41 15.46 -9.67
N ASP A 145 -3.10 14.61 -8.69
CA ASP A 145 -1.79 13.97 -8.50
C ASP A 145 -1.73 12.56 -9.12
N ALA A 146 -2.85 12.02 -9.59
CA ALA A 146 -2.94 10.67 -10.15
C ALA A 146 -2.55 10.59 -11.64
N SER A 147 -1.94 11.62 -12.20
CA SER A 147 -1.53 11.66 -13.60
C SER A 147 -0.11 11.14 -13.82
N ALA A 148 0.18 10.67 -15.03
CA ALA A 148 1.52 10.23 -15.44
C ALA A 148 2.60 11.34 -15.34
N ALA A 149 2.19 12.61 -15.27
CA ALA A 149 3.08 13.75 -15.06
C ALA A 149 3.48 13.95 -13.59
N GLY A 150 2.82 13.24 -12.65
CA GLY A 150 2.99 13.46 -11.21
C GLY A 150 2.29 14.74 -10.69
N PRO A 151 2.62 15.17 -9.46
CA PRO A 151 3.69 14.67 -8.61
C PRO A 151 3.43 13.26 -8.06
N TYR A 152 4.49 12.49 -7.82
CA TYR A 152 4.38 11.10 -7.35
C TYR A 152 4.42 10.97 -5.83
N ASP A 153 4.47 12.07 -5.09
CA ASP A 153 4.71 12.10 -3.64
C ASP A 153 3.67 11.32 -2.82
N GLN A 154 2.47 11.19 -3.34
CA GLN A 154 1.37 10.46 -2.71
C GLN A 154 1.11 9.08 -3.31
N TRP A 155 1.95 8.65 -4.25
CA TRP A 155 1.86 7.33 -4.84
C TRP A 155 2.46 6.26 -3.91
N PRO A 156 2.10 4.97 -4.06
CA PRO A 156 2.50 3.92 -3.12
C PRO A 156 4.00 3.86 -2.85
N CYS A 157 4.84 3.95 -3.90
CA CYS A 157 6.30 3.87 -3.75
C CYS A 157 6.91 5.05 -2.97
N ARG A 158 6.20 6.17 -2.85
CA ARG A 158 6.61 7.31 -2.02
C ARG A 158 6.00 7.26 -0.62
N ARG A 159 5.05 6.35 -0.41
CA ARG A 159 4.37 6.12 0.86
C ARG A 159 4.78 4.78 1.49
N GLY A 160 6.04 4.37 1.23
CA GLY A 160 6.71 3.30 1.94
C GLY A 160 6.77 1.95 1.23
N PHE A 161 6.11 1.77 0.10
CA PHE A 161 6.18 0.53 -0.66
C PHE A 161 7.38 0.52 -1.61
N ASP A 162 8.15 -0.55 -1.60
CA ASP A 162 9.26 -0.75 -2.53
C ASP A 162 8.76 -1.04 -3.94
N ARG A 163 7.62 -1.71 -4.06
CA ARG A 163 6.97 -2.04 -5.32
C ARG A 163 5.46 -1.85 -5.23
N PHE A 164 4.87 -1.47 -6.35
CA PHE A 164 3.43 -1.33 -6.50
C PHE A 164 2.97 -1.83 -7.87
N TYR A 165 1.88 -2.58 -7.91
CA TYR A 165 1.16 -2.89 -9.14
C TYR A 165 -0.33 -2.73 -8.93
N GLY A 166 -1.02 -1.95 -9.77
CA GLY A 166 -2.45 -1.73 -9.63
C GLY A 166 -2.91 -0.41 -10.22
N PHE A 167 -3.90 0.22 -9.60
CA PHE A 167 -4.48 1.47 -10.07
C PHE A 167 -4.61 2.50 -8.94
N LEU A 168 -4.54 3.78 -9.31
CA LEU A 168 -4.47 4.88 -8.33
C LEU A 168 -5.83 5.38 -7.90
N GLU A 169 -6.80 5.33 -8.78
CA GLU A 169 -8.14 5.89 -8.63
C GLU A 169 -9.07 5.04 -7.74
N GLY A 170 -10.28 5.52 -7.54
CA GLY A 170 -11.32 4.85 -6.75
C GLY A 170 -11.92 3.62 -7.40
N GLU A 171 -11.88 3.57 -8.72
CA GLU A 171 -12.36 2.47 -9.54
C GLU A 171 -11.59 2.43 -10.86
N THR A 172 -11.65 1.30 -11.54
CA THR A 172 -11.12 1.14 -12.89
C THR A 172 -11.90 0.03 -13.60
N ASP A 173 -11.86 0.00 -14.92
CA ASP A 173 -12.50 -1.07 -15.70
C ASP A 173 -11.80 -2.41 -15.46
N GLN A 174 -12.57 -3.50 -15.39
CA GLN A 174 -12.03 -4.83 -15.09
C GLN A 174 -11.31 -5.49 -16.28
N PHE A 175 -11.58 -4.99 -17.48
CA PHE A 175 -11.04 -5.51 -18.73
C PHE A 175 -10.11 -4.53 -19.45
N HIS A 176 -10.25 -3.23 -19.15
CA HIS A 176 -9.43 -2.12 -19.70
C HIS A 176 -8.99 -1.19 -18.55
N PRO A 177 -8.26 -1.70 -17.55
CA PRO A 177 -7.87 -0.89 -16.40
C PRO A 177 -6.79 0.14 -16.77
N GLU A 178 -6.79 1.24 -16.02
CA GLU A 178 -5.67 2.19 -15.98
C GLU A 178 -4.63 1.71 -14.97
N LEU A 179 -3.62 0.99 -15.45
CA LEU A 179 -2.62 0.34 -14.60
C LEU A 179 -1.38 1.18 -14.39
N VAL A 180 -0.81 0.99 -13.21
CA VAL A 180 0.48 1.56 -12.81
C VAL A 180 1.37 0.46 -12.25
N TYR A 181 2.63 0.44 -12.69
CA TYR A 181 3.69 -0.35 -12.12
C TYR A 181 4.74 0.58 -11.52
N ASP A 182 4.90 0.57 -10.20
CA ASP A 182 5.66 1.53 -9.41
C ASP A 182 5.17 2.98 -9.67
N ASN A 183 5.87 3.75 -10.50
CA ASN A 183 5.51 5.12 -10.87
C ASN A 183 5.30 5.28 -12.39
N HIS A 184 4.98 4.22 -13.10
CA HIS A 184 4.81 4.23 -14.55
C HIS A 184 3.45 3.66 -14.94
N ALA A 185 2.73 4.37 -15.82
CA ALA A 185 1.56 3.81 -16.46
C ALA A 185 1.98 2.63 -17.35
N VAL A 186 1.25 1.53 -17.27
CA VAL A 186 1.49 0.31 -18.05
C VAL A 186 0.19 -0.17 -18.68
N GLU A 187 0.32 -0.86 -19.80
CA GLU A 187 -0.82 -1.52 -20.43
C GLU A 187 -1.05 -2.90 -19.80
N PRO A 188 -2.28 -3.43 -19.83
CA PRO A 188 -2.56 -4.80 -19.46
C PRO A 188 -1.68 -5.80 -20.24
N PRO A 189 -1.25 -6.91 -19.64
CA PRO A 189 -0.34 -7.87 -20.29
C PRO A 189 -0.97 -8.59 -21.48
N THR A 190 -2.29 -8.61 -21.60
CA THR A 190 -3.04 -9.22 -22.71
C THR A 190 -4.37 -8.50 -22.93
N SER A 191 -5.05 -8.81 -24.02
CA SER A 191 -6.34 -8.21 -24.34
C SER A 191 -7.51 -8.95 -23.66
N PRO A 192 -8.70 -8.31 -23.50
CA PRO A 192 -9.89 -8.99 -23.02
C PRO A 192 -10.31 -10.17 -23.91
N GLU A 193 -10.12 -10.06 -25.23
CA GLU A 193 -10.39 -11.13 -26.20
C GLU A 193 -9.49 -12.37 -25.97
N ASP A 194 -8.29 -12.13 -25.42
CA ASP A 194 -7.32 -13.17 -25.07
C ASP A 194 -7.47 -13.63 -23.61
N GLY A 195 -8.53 -13.20 -22.91
CA GLY A 195 -8.89 -13.63 -21.58
C GLY A 195 -8.39 -12.76 -20.43
N TYR A 196 -8.00 -11.50 -20.68
CA TYR A 196 -7.59 -10.60 -19.61
C TYR A 196 -8.73 -10.32 -18.60
N HIS A 197 -8.39 -10.37 -17.32
CA HIS A 197 -9.23 -9.89 -16.23
C HIS A 197 -8.37 -9.31 -15.10
N LEU A 198 -8.67 -8.09 -14.68
CA LEU A 198 -7.89 -7.34 -13.69
C LEU A 198 -7.64 -8.12 -12.40
N THR A 199 -8.63 -8.82 -11.85
CA THR A 199 -8.48 -9.54 -10.58
C THR A 199 -7.42 -10.64 -10.69
N GLU A 200 -7.38 -11.38 -11.80
CA GLU A 200 -6.37 -12.43 -12.03
C GLU A 200 -4.98 -11.81 -12.15
N ASP A 201 -4.85 -10.75 -12.94
CA ASP A 201 -3.61 -9.99 -13.14
C ASP A 201 -3.04 -9.43 -11.82
N LEU A 202 -3.89 -8.84 -10.97
CA LEU A 202 -3.48 -8.33 -9.65
C LEU A 202 -2.99 -9.46 -8.72
N VAL A 203 -3.63 -10.64 -8.79
CA VAL A 203 -3.24 -11.80 -7.98
C VAL A 203 -1.92 -12.37 -8.47
N ASP A 204 -1.71 -12.47 -9.79
CA ASP A 204 -0.46 -12.96 -10.38
C ASP A 204 0.74 -12.08 -10.00
N HIS A 205 0.53 -10.75 -9.92
CA HIS A 205 1.56 -9.82 -9.45
C HIS A 205 1.76 -9.81 -7.92
N ALA A 206 0.82 -10.35 -7.14
CA ALA A 206 0.93 -10.44 -5.69
C ALA A 206 1.61 -11.73 -5.21
N GLN A 207 1.85 -12.71 -6.08
CA GLN A 207 2.51 -13.99 -5.81
C GLN A 207 4.04 -13.88 -5.92
#